data_72c84ff177a2fd14d4194006e62da705
#
_entry.id   72c84ff177a2fd14d4194006e62da705
#
_cell.length_a   1.000
_cell.length_b   1.000
_cell.length_c   1.000
_cell.angle_alpha   90.00
_cell.angle_beta   90.00
_cell.angle_gamma   90.00
#
_symmetry.space_group_name_H-M   'P 1'
#
loop_
_entity.id
_entity.type
_entity.pdbx_description
1 polymer ?
#
loop_
_entity_poly.entity_id
_entity_poly.type
_entity_poly.pdbx_seq_one_letter_code
_entity_poly.pdbx_strand_id
1 'polypeptide(L)'
;MKQILNPFRWMMPAMAAVLLVQCGSAPEAEEAQAPAARLTRVGVQAVNPGPFAHSFAVQGNVQTDRVANVLAAFPGVVREVLVEEGANVKEGTALVRIDTDVLTKQRAELVTQYELAETLFERQERLWEKEIGSEVDYLQAKTGMEALKRSLATLDEQIDQAVIRAPFDGVLDRVFVNVGEMAAAPMPVVRVVDLSDLYIRASVSDHYAGAVSAGQPVRIETHGLAPIESQIRRVGQYIEAANRTIDLTIDLPEGTRALPNMVATVHVTDLALDSALALPSALVQQDANAQEYVYVLRGDKATKQIVETGMVSEGRILIEEGLQPGDRVIDRGASRVVDGERVALIES
;
A
#
# COMPACT_ATOMS: atom_id res chain seq x y z
N MET A 1 44.97 34.12 -34.02
CA MET A 1 46.17 33.82 -34.86
C MET A 1 45.70 33.08 -36.11
N LYS A 2 45.94 33.73 -37.26
CA LYS A 2 45.96 33.26 -38.67
C LYS A 2 44.73 32.55 -39.18
N GLN A 3 43.80 33.21 -39.93
CA GLN A 3 43.90 33.59 -41.38
C GLN A 3 44.35 32.41 -42.26
N ILE A 4 43.51 32.06 -43.21
CA ILE A 4 43.84 32.07 -44.65
C ILE A 4 42.55 32.02 -45.45
N LEU A 5 42.27 33.10 -46.10
CA LEU A 5 41.62 33.37 -47.36
C LEU A 5 42.18 32.48 -48.49
N ASN A 6 41.43 32.08 -49.48
CA ASN A 6 41.52 32.70 -50.84
C ASN A 6 40.47 32.13 -51.82
N PRO A 7 40.16 32.93 -52.83
CA PRO A 7 39.04 32.75 -53.77
C PRO A 7 39.51 32.26 -55.13
N PHE A 8 38.58 31.71 -55.92
CA PHE A 8 38.81 31.59 -57.36
C PHE A 8 37.55 31.96 -58.17
N ARG A 9 37.78 32.88 -59.05
CA ARG A 9 36.91 33.60 -59.98
C ARG A 9 37.30 33.19 -61.42
N TRP A 10 36.39 33.44 -62.41
CA TRP A 10 36.52 33.38 -63.88
C TRP A 10 35.91 32.14 -64.52
N MET A 11 35.10 32.13 -65.56
CA MET A 11 34.95 33.04 -66.71
C MET A 11 33.74 32.60 -67.57
N MET A 12 32.93 33.57 -68.02
CA MET A 12 32.02 33.38 -69.18
C MET A 12 32.81 33.21 -70.45
N PRO A 13 32.22 32.61 -71.53
CA PRO A 13 31.88 33.47 -72.65
C PRO A 13 30.48 33.20 -73.28
N ALA A 14 29.99 34.27 -73.85
CA ALA A 14 28.83 34.37 -74.70
C ALA A 14 29.11 33.80 -76.10
N MET A 15 28.10 33.23 -76.77
CA MET A 15 27.95 33.34 -78.23
C MET A 15 26.56 32.94 -78.75
N ALA A 16 25.89 33.93 -79.27
CA ALA A 16 25.26 34.04 -80.59
C ALA A 16 23.96 33.27 -80.90
N ALA A 17 23.00 34.07 -81.21
CA ALA A 17 21.70 33.83 -81.77
C ALA A 17 21.66 33.14 -83.14
N VAL A 18 20.66 32.27 -83.35
CA VAL A 18 20.06 32.06 -84.69
C VAL A 18 18.53 31.99 -84.52
N LEU A 19 17.87 32.94 -85.18
CA LEU A 19 16.43 32.98 -85.43
C LEU A 19 16.04 31.98 -86.52
N LEU A 20 15.11 31.06 -86.23
CA LEU A 20 14.25 30.48 -87.26
C LEU A 20 12.79 30.52 -86.83
N VAL A 21 12.07 31.34 -87.52
CA VAL A 21 10.59 31.45 -87.50
C VAL A 21 10.03 30.20 -88.19
N GLN A 22 9.17 29.47 -87.49
CA GLN A 22 8.28 28.51 -88.09
C GLN A 22 6.87 28.63 -87.47
N CYS A 23 5.94 29.13 -88.24
CA CYS A 23 4.50 29.10 -87.94
C CYS A 23 4.02 27.65 -87.91
N GLY A 24 3.40 27.23 -86.88
CA GLY A 24 2.67 25.96 -86.74
C GLY A 24 1.57 26.12 -85.69
N SER A 25 0.32 26.04 -86.18
CA SER A 25 -0.97 25.92 -85.60
C SER A 25 -1.00 25.66 -84.10
N ALA A 26 -1.83 26.48 -83.37
CA ALA A 26 -2.18 26.33 -81.96
C ALA A 26 -2.83 24.96 -81.72
N PRO A 27 -2.41 24.21 -80.68
CA PRO A 27 -3.23 23.16 -80.15
C PRO A 27 -4.25 23.77 -79.19
N GLU A 28 -5.48 23.31 -79.35
CA GLU A 28 -6.60 23.48 -78.42
C GLU A 28 -6.14 23.29 -76.96
N ALA A 29 -6.54 24.24 -76.16
CA ALA A 29 -6.33 24.14 -74.71
C ALA A 29 -7.13 22.93 -74.17
N GLU A 30 -6.41 21.83 -73.94
CA GLU A 30 -6.90 20.74 -73.14
C GLU A 30 -7.10 21.30 -71.73
N GLU A 31 -8.37 21.45 -71.30
CA GLU A 31 -8.74 21.76 -69.92
C GLU A 31 -8.05 20.76 -69.02
N ALA A 32 -6.98 21.21 -68.35
CA ALA A 32 -6.35 20.45 -67.29
C ALA A 32 -7.40 20.18 -66.23
N GLN A 33 -8.01 19.00 -66.26
CA GLN A 33 -8.81 18.51 -65.14
C GLN A 33 -7.95 18.61 -63.89
N ALA A 34 -8.35 19.52 -63.00
CA ALA A 34 -7.76 19.61 -61.66
C ALA A 34 -7.74 18.19 -61.05
N PRO A 35 -6.61 17.72 -60.50
CA PRO A 35 -6.56 16.39 -59.92
C PRO A 35 -7.66 16.29 -58.89
N ALA A 36 -8.54 15.31 -59.04
CA ALA A 36 -9.61 15.04 -58.08
C ALA A 36 -8.98 14.97 -56.68
N ALA A 37 -9.34 15.91 -55.82
CA ALA A 37 -8.82 16.00 -54.49
C ALA A 37 -9.00 14.62 -53.83
N ARG A 38 -7.90 13.94 -53.57
CA ARG A 38 -7.92 12.67 -52.86
C ARG A 38 -8.39 12.92 -51.46
N LEU A 39 -9.69 12.59 -51.18
CA LEU A 39 -10.29 12.72 -49.89
C LEU A 39 -9.48 11.91 -48.88
N THR A 40 -9.14 12.55 -47.76
CA THR A 40 -8.46 11.87 -46.67
C THR A 40 -9.39 10.79 -46.08
N ARG A 41 -8.93 9.55 -46.04
CA ARG A 41 -9.71 8.45 -45.48
C ARG A 41 -9.59 8.44 -43.98
N VAL A 42 -10.73 8.43 -43.27
CA VAL A 42 -10.83 8.49 -41.81
C VAL A 42 -11.71 7.37 -41.26
N GLY A 43 -11.32 6.85 -40.12
CA GLY A 43 -12.19 6.04 -39.25
C GLY A 43 -12.95 6.95 -38.31
N VAL A 44 -14.14 6.52 -37.87
CA VAL A 44 -14.94 7.25 -36.91
C VAL A 44 -15.49 6.32 -35.85
N GLN A 45 -15.54 6.82 -34.63
CA GLN A 45 -16.13 6.16 -33.49
C GLN A 45 -17.26 7.02 -32.91
N ALA A 46 -18.43 6.43 -32.64
CA ALA A 46 -19.48 7.11 -31.93
C ALA A 46 -19.16 7.23 -30.45
N VAL A 47 -19.30 8.41 -29.89
CA VAL A 47 -19.08 8.65 -28.46
C VAL A 47 -20.33 8.33 -27.69
N ASN A 48 -20.33 7.27 -26.93
CA ASN A 48 -21.44 6.86 -26.10
C ASN A 48 -21.10 7.01 -24.62
N PRO A 49 -22.07 7.44 -23.80
CA PRO A 49 -21.89 7.43 -22.36
C PRO A 49 -21.59 6.02 -21.84
N GLY A 50 -20.67 5.92 -20.94
CA GLY A 50 -20.30 4.66 -20.28
C GLY A 50 -19.67 4.92 -18.92
N PRO A 51 -19.43 3.86 -18.16
CA PRO A 51 -18.77 4.01 -16.87
C PRO A 51 -17.34 4.53 -17.05
N PHE A 52 -16.96 5.45 -16.18
CA PHE A 52 -15.61 5.99 -16.09
C PHE A 52 -15.18 6.00 -14.62
N ALA A 53 -14.05 5.40 -14.33
CA ALA A 53 -13.45 5.45 -12.99
C ALA A 53 -11.98 5.87 -13.13
N HIS A 54 -11.58 6.78 -12.26
CA HIS A 54 -10.18 7.12 -12.08
C HIS A 54 -9.68 6.54 -10.76
N SER A 55 -8.48 6.00 -10.77
CA SER A 55 -7.81 5.52 -9.57
C SER A 55 -6.33 5.87 -9.60
N PHE A 56 -5.78 6.14 -8.45
CA PHE A 56 -4.35 6.30 -8.28
C PHE A 56 -3.80 5.19 -7.41
N ALA A 57 -2.53 4.80 -7.65
CA ALA A 57 -1.88 3.73 -6.93
C ALA A 57 -0.98 4.28 -5.83
N VAL A 58 -1.07 3.70 -4.63
CA VAL A 58 -0.17 3.96 -3.51
C VAL A 58 0.44 2.66 -3.01
N GLN A 59 1.69 2.71 -2.56
CA GLN A 59 2.32 1.57 -1.92
C GLN A 59 2.04 1.58 -0.43
N GLY A 60 1.79 0.39 0.11
CA GLY A 60 1.62 0.16 1.53
C GLY A 60 2.26 -1.16 1.96
N ASN A 61 2.29 -1.37 3.27
CA ASN A 61 2.79 -2.59 3.87
C ASN A 61 1.70 -3.24 4.72
N VAL A 62 1.61 -4.55 4.63
CA VAL A 62 0.77 -5.35 5.52
C VAL A 62 1.31 -5.23 6.94
N GLN A 63 0.44 -4.94 7.89
CA GLN A 63 0.77 -4.81 9.31
C GLN A 63 -0.24 -5.56 10.18
N THR A 64 0.15 -5.81 11.41
CA THR A 64 -0.71 -6.25 12.51
C THR A 64 -0.33 -5.46 13.75
N ASP A 65 -1.29 -5.17 14.60
CA ASP A 65 -1.05 -4.45 15.87
C ASP A 65 -0.46 -5.35 16.96
N ARG A 66 -0.53 -6.68 16.78
CA ARG A 66 -0.11 -7.66 17.79
C ARG A 66 1.09 -8.46 17.33
N VAL A 67 2.27 -7.91 17.58
CA VAL A 67 3.56 -8.60 17.48
C VAL A 67 4.26 -8.48 18.82
N ALA A 68 4.52 -9.59 19.49
CA ALA A 68 5.24 -9.61 20.74
C ALA A 68 6.58 -10.34 20.60
N ASN A 69 7.65 -9.63 20.91
CA ASN A 69 8.95 -10.23 21.22
C ASN A 69 9.00 -10.47 22.74
N VAL A 70 8.72 -11.70 23.15
CA VAL A 70 8.62 -12.06 24.56
C VAL A 70 10.04 -12.24 25.12
N LEU A 71 10.31 -11.56 26.23
CA LEU A 71 11.61 -11.58 26.90
C LEU A 71 11.53 -12.52 28.12
N ALA A 72 12.69 -13.01 28.57
CA ALA A 72 12.78 -13.63 29.88
C ALA A 72 12.66 -12.58 30.99
N ALA A 73 11.81 -12.84 31.98
CA ALA A 73 11.62 -11.94 33.14
C ALA A 73 12.91 -11.84 34.00
N PHE A 74 13.70 -12.90 34.04
CA PHE A 74 15.00 -12.94 34.72
C PHE A 74 15.95 -13.86 33.93
N PRO A 75 17.26 -13.69 34.10
CA PRO A 75 18.25 -14.51 33.41
C PRO A 75 18.25 -15.94 33.91
N GLY A 76 18.33 -16.91 32.98
CA GLY A 76 18.43 -18.33 33.32
C GLY A 76 18.67 -19.20 32.09
N VAL A 77 19.05 -20.43 32.32
CA VAL A 77 19.31 -21.40 31.24
C VAL A 77 17.99 -21.97 30.73
N VAL A 78 17.84 -22.03 29.41
CA VAL A 78 16.68 -22.66 28.77
C VAL A 78 16.72 -24.16 29.03
N ARG A 79 15.69 -24.68 29.70
CA ARG A 79 15.53 -26.11 29.97
C ARG A 79 14.88 -26.87 28.85
N GLU A 80 13.80 -26.30 28.29
CA GLU A 80 13.06 -26.89 27.18
C GLU A 80 12.31 -25.85 26.36
N VAL A 81 12.12 -26.14 25.08
CA VAL A 81 11.23 -25.44 24.16
C VAL A 81 10.02 -26.35 23.96
N LEU A 82 8.82 -25.86 24.29
CA LEU A 82 7.61 -26.69 24.41
C LEU A 82 6.76 -26.66 23.13
N VAL A 83 6.98 -25.68 22.25
CA VAL A 83 6.18 -25.44 21.05
C VAL A 83 7.12 -25.21 19.86
N GLU A 84 6.81 -25.81 18.72
CA GLU A 84 7.57 -25.62 17.48
C GLU A 84 7.22 -24.30 16.78
N GLU A 85 8.18 -23.75 16.03
CA GLU A 85 7.95 -22.59 15.16
C GLU A 85 6.86 -22.89 14.12
N GLY A 86 5.97 -21.91 13.86
CA GLY A 86 4.83 -22.03 12.97
C GLY A 86 3.55 -22.58 13.62
N ALA A 87 3.60 -23.02 14.87
CA ALA A 87 2.43 -23.55 15.57
C ALA A 87 1.49 -22.42 16.02
N ASN A 88 0.17 -22.68 15.96
CA ASN A 88 -0.84 -21.83 16.57
C ASN A 88 -0.81 -21.97 18.08
N VAL A 89 -0.79 -20.88 18.80
CA VAL A 89 -0.77 -20.81 20.25
C VAL A 89 -1.91 -19.93 20.77
N LYS A 90 -2.41 -20.27 21.95
CA LYS A 90 -3.39 -19.45 22.68
C LYS A 90 -2.72 -18.64 23.76
N GLU A 91 -3.32 -17.55 24.16
CA GLU A 91 -2.90 -16.77 25.31
C GLU A 91 -2.65 -17.68 26.55
N GLY A 92 -1.54 -17.46 27.24
CA GLY A 92 -1.11 -18.27 28.39
C GLY A 92 -0.46 -19.60 28.05
N THR A 93 -0.43 -20.05 26.77
CA THR A 93 0.29 -21.29 26.39
C THR A 93 1.76 -21.18 26.73
N ALA A 94 2.29 -22.18 27.45
CA ALA A 94 3.73 -22.26 27.78
C ALA A 94 4.53 -22.55 26.50
N LEU A 95 5.53 -21.70 26.21
CA LEU A 95 6.35 -21.74 25.00
C LEU A 95 7.78 -22.24 25.30
N VAL A 96 8.39 -21.66 26.33
CA VAL A 96 9.76 -21.99 26.74
C VAL A 96 9.81 -22.04 28.25
N ARG A 97 10.56 -22.97 28.79
CA ARG A 97 10.81 -23.10 30.23
C ARG A 97 12.29 -22.84 30.54
N ILE A 98 12.51 -21.94 31.49
CA ILE A 98 13.81 -21.66 32.06
C ILE A 98 14.04 -22.61 33.25
N ASP A 99 15.28 -22.96 33.51
CA ASP A 99 15.66 -23.81 34.64
C ASP A 99 15.36 -23.12 35.98
N THR A 100 14.61 -23.82 36.83
CA THR A 100 14.20 -23.35 38.16
C THR A 100 14.70 -24.24 39.28
N ASP A 101 15.65 -25.15 39.05
CA ASP A 101 16.10 -26.12 40.05
C ASP A 101 16.60 -25.45 41.34
N VAL A 102 17.27 -24.30 41.23
CA VAL A 102 17.74 -23.52 42.37
C VAL A 102 16.58 -22.91 43.13
N LEU A 103 15.64 -22.26 42.41
CA LEU A 103 14.45 -21.64 43.01
C LEU A 103 13.56 -22.68 43.68
N THR A 104 13.40 -23.85 43.05
CA THR A 104 12.62 -24.95 43.62
C THR A 104 13.20 -25.49 44.93
N LYS A 105 14.54 -25.61 45.02
CA LYS A 105 15.22 -25.99 46.26
C LYS A 105 15.06 -24.91 47.34
N GLN A 106 15.22 -23.65 47.00
CA GLN A 106 15.00 -22.53 47.94
C GLN A 106 13.55 -22.51 48.44
N ARG A 107 12.59 -22.79 47.55
CA ARG A 107 11.17 -22.91 47.91
C ARG A 107 10.96 -24.04 48.95
N ALA A 108 11.53 -25.20 48.71
CA ALA A 108 11.40 -26.34 49.63
C ALA A 108 11.96 -26.02 51.03
N GLU A 109 13.11 -25.32 51.10
CA GLU A 109 13.68 -24.86 52.37
C GLU A 109 12.76 -23.86 53.07
N LEU A 110 12.24 -22.86 52.32
CA LEU A 110 11.36 -21.83 52.84
C LEU A 110 9.99 -22.39 53.31
N VAL A 111 9.48 -23.45 52.65
CA VAL A 111 8.29 -24.20 53.09
C VAL A 111 8.52 -24.81 54.46
N THR A 112 9.65 -25.44 54.70
CA THR A 112 9.98 -26.03 56.02
C THR A 112 10.03 -24.97 57.12
N GLN A 113 10.57 -23.79 56.80
CA GLN A 113 10.63 -22.68 57.78
C GLN A 113 9.23 -22.10 58.04
N TYR A 114 8.39 -21.99 56.98
CA TYR A 114 7.01 -21.56 57.12
C TYR A 114 6.17 -22.50 57.95
N GLU A 115 6.25 -23.83 57.73
CA GLU A 115 5.55 -24.86 58.50
C GLU A 115 5.89 -24.82 60.02
N LEU A 116 7.17 -24.58 60.34
CA LEU A 116 7.59 -24.37 61.72
C LEU A 116 6.97 -23.10 62.31
N ALA A 117 7.03 -21.97 61.57
CA ALA A 117 6.49 -20.69 62.02
C ALA A 117 4.96 -20.75 62.19
N GLU A 118 4.26 -21.43 61.28
CA GLU A 118 2.83 -21.67 61.36
C GLU A 118 2.47 -22.49 62.58
N THR A 119 3.19 -23.58 62.86
CA THR A 119 3.01 -24.39 64.10
C THR A 119 3.22 -23.56 65.37
N LEU A 120 4.20 -22.69 65.38
CA LEU A 120 4.49 -21.80 66.50
C LEU A 120 3.38 -20.73 66.66
N PHE A 121 2.95 -20.15 65.57
CA PHE A 121 1.86 -19.19 65.58
C PHE A 121 0.56 -19.82 66.09
N GLU A 122 0.14 -20.99 65.56
CA GLU A 122 -1.07 -21.69 66.00
C GLU A 122 -1.04 -22.05 67.51
N ARG A 123 0.16 -22.39 68.00
CA ARG A 123 0.34 -22.66 69.42
C ARG A 123 0.16 -21.38 70.25
N GLN A 124 0.72 -20.27 69.80
CA GLN A 124 0.63 -18.99 70.48
C GLN A 124 -0.75 -18.42 70.40
N GLU A 125 -1.46 -18.61 69.32
CA GLU A 125 -2.85 -18.20 69.12
C GLU A 125 -3.78 -18.92 70.09
N ARG A 126 -3.67 -20.26 70.20
CA ARG A 126 -4.43 -21.05 71.19
C ARG A 126 -4.16 -20.65 72.66
N LEU A 127 -2.96 -20.21 73.00
CA LEU A 127 -2.63 -19.69 74.34
C LEU A 127 -3.26 -18.32 74.54
N TRP A 128 -3.18 -17.45 73.57
CA TRP A 128 -3.75 -16.10 73.59
C TRP A 128 -5.27 -16.12 73.71
N GLU A 129 -5.94 -17.00 72.95
CA GLU A 129 -7.40 -17.22 73.07
C GLU A 129 -7.85 -17.65 74.48
N LYS A 130 -6.95 -18.28 75.25
CA LYS A 130 -7.20 -18.67 76.66
C LYS A 130 -6.71 -17.62 77.66
N GLU A 131 -6.38 -16.42 77.19
CA GLU A 131 -5.81 -15.33 77.96
C GLU A 131 -4.48 -15.72 78.66
N ILE A 132 -3.71 -16.65 78.08
CA ILE A 132 -2.45 -17.11 78.61
C ILE A 132 -1.33 -16.60 77.71
N GLY A 133 -0.39 -15.82 78.23
CA GLY A 133 0.79 -15.35 77.45
C GLY A 133 0.80 -13.86 77.24
N SER A 134 1.79 -13.44 76.41
CA SER A 134 2.01 -12.03 76.06
C SER A 134 1.45 -11.73 74.70
N GLU A 135 0.78 -10.58 74.57
CA GLU A 135 0.34 -10.07 73.26
C GLU A 135 1.51 -9.89 72.27
N VAL A 136 2.66 -9.48 72.81
CA VAL A 136 3.87 -9.30 72.04
C VAL A 136 4.35 -10.62 71.41
N ASP A 137 4.29 -11.73 72.17
CA ASP A 137 4.69 -13.06 71.68
C ASP A 137 3.73 -13.56 70.58
N TYR A 138 2.40 -13.32 70.76
CA TYR A 138 1.40 -13.63 69.76
C TYR A 138 1.64 -12.83 68.49
N LEU A 139 1.79 -11.49 68.59
CA LEU A 139 2.04 -10.63 67.43
C LEU A 139 3.37 -10.96 66.73
N GLN A 140 4.40 -11.31 67.50
CA GLN A 140 5.70 -11.71 66.95
C GLN A 140 5.61 -13.02 66.14
N ALA A 141 4.91 -14.04 66.71
CA ALA A 141 4.68 -15.30 66.01
C ALA A 141 3.87 -15.12 64.74
N LYS A 142 2.79 -14.29 64.81
CA LYS A 142 1.94 -13.94 63.67
C LYS A 142 2.73 -13.25 62.58
N THR A 143 3.43 -12.18 62.90
CA THR A 143 4.23 -11.43 61.92
C THR A 143 5.34 -12.25 61.28
N GLY A 144 5.98 -13.15 62.07
CA GLY A 144 7.00 -14.08 61.55
C GLY A 144 6.41 -15.06 60.52
N MET A 145 5.29 -15.68 60.85
CA MET A 145 4.58 -16.58 59.91
C MET A 145 4.14 -15.85 58.65
N GLU A 146 3.50 -14.66 58.78
CA GLU A 146 3.06 -13.87 57.65
C GLU A 146 4.23 -13.40 56.75
N ALA A 147 5.39 -13.08 57.32
CA ALA A 147 6.57 -12.71 56.57
C ALA A 147 7.06 -13.86 55.67
N LEU A 148 7.14 -15.08 56.24
CA LEU A 148 7.53 -16.27 55.48
C LEU A 148 6.50 -16.63 54.40
N LYS A 149 5.21 -16.49 54.69
CA LYS A 149 4.13 -16.68 53.69
C LYS A 149 4.28 -15.76 52.52
N ARG A 150 4.58 -14.47 52.74
CA ARG A 150 4.84 -13.49 51.65
C ARG A 150 6.11 -13.82 50.86
N SER A 151 7.14 -14.28 51.54
CA SER A 151 8.39 -14.71 50.87
C SER A 151 8.15 -15.93 49.98
N LEU A 152 7.35 -16.91 50.43
CA LEU A 152 6.93 -18.04 49.57
C LEU A 152 6.15 -17.59 48.36
N ALA A 153 5.17 -16.69 48.52
CA ALA A 153 4.40 -16.17 47.39
C ALA A 153 5.29 -15.46 46.37
N THR A 154 6.29 -14.69 46.83
CA THR A 154 7.26 -14.06 45.92
C THR A 154 8.09 -15.08 45.16
N LEU A 155 8.51 -16.16 45.79
CA LEU A 155 9.30 -17.21 45.15
C LEU A 155 8.46 -18.05 44.19
N ASP A 156 7.18 -18.29 44.51
CA ASP A 156 6.24 -18.96 43.63
C ASP A 156 6.01 -18.15 42.36
N GLU A 157 5.87 -16.83 42.47
CA GLU A 157 5.76 -15.92 41.33
C GLU A 157 7.03 -15.96 40.43
N GLN A 158 8.22 -15.99 41.04
CA GLN A 158 9.46 -16.11 40.27
C GLN A 158 9.55 -17.45 39.52
N ILE A 159 9.08 -18.54 40.13
CA ILE A 159 9.03 -19.86 39.47
C ILE A 159 8.01 -19.86 38.33
N ASP A 160 6.87 -19.22 38.49
CA ASP A 160 5.87 -19.11 37.39
C ASP A 160 6.40 -18.25 36.23
N GLN A 161 7.08 -17.16 36.53
CA GLN A 161 7.72 -16.30 35.52
C GLN A 161 8.89 -16.99 34.77
N ALA A 162 9.40 -18.13 35.26
CA ALA A 162 10.34 -18.95 34.51
C ALA A 162 9.70 -19.67 33.33
N VAL A 163 8.40 -19.74 33.27
CA VAL A 163 7.66 -20.26 32.13
C VAL A 163 7.25 -19.11 31.23
N ILE A 164 7.90 -18.98 30.09
CA ILE A 164 7.58 -17.97 29.09
C ILE A 164 6.33 -18.41 28.35
N ARG A 165 5.29 -17.57 28.39
CA ARG A 165 3.96 -17.85 27.85
C ARG A 165 3.62 -16.92 26.69
N ALA A 166 2.70 -17.36 25.83
CA ALA A 166 2.12 -16.51 24.78
C ALA A 166 1.29 -15.40 25.42
N PRO A 167 1.51 -14.12 25.05
CA PRO A 167 0.76 -12.97 25.60
C PRO A 167 -0.62 -12.78 24.99
N PHE A 168 -0.90 -13.43 23.85
CA PHE A 168 -2.17 -13.42 23.12
C PHE A 168 -2.26 -14.60 22.16
N ASP A 169 -3.43 -14.84 21.59
CA ASP A 169 -3.66 -15.86 20.57
C ASP A 169 -2.94 -15.48 19.26
N GLY A 170 -2.20 -16.42 18.67
CA GLY A 170 -1.44 -16.15 17.45
C GLY A 170 -0.60 -17.31 16.98
N VAL A 171 0.42 -17.01 16.20
CA VAL A 171 1.40 -17.99 15.69
C VAL A 171 2.74 -17.74 16.35
N LEU A 172 3.40 -18.81 16.82
CA LEU A 172 4.80 -18.75 17.25
C LEU A 172 5.68 -18.63 15.99
N ASP A 173 6.06 -17.41 15.66
CA ASP A 173 6.80 -17.14 14.43
C ASP A 173 8.27 -17.57 14.55
N ARG A 174 8.90 -17.32 15.70
CA ARG A 174 10.32 -17.63 15.90
C ARG A 174 10.67 -17.89 17.37
N VAL A 175 11.59 -18.82 17.57
CA VAL A 175 12.29 -19.07 18.81
C VAL A 175 13.75 -18.62 18.64
N PHE A 176 14.23 -17.71 19.50
CA PHE A 176 15.55 -17.11 19.37
C PHE A 176 16.62 -17.81 20.24
N VAL A 177 16.22 -18.79 21.03
CA VAL A 177 17.09 -19.49 21.99
C VAL A 177 17.02 -20.99 21.79
N ASN A 178 18.11 -21.68 22.14
CA ASN A 178 18.18 -23.13 22.13
C ASN A 178 18.22 -23.67 23.55
N VAL A 179 17.85 -24.94 23.72
CA VAL A 179 17.99 -25.66 25.00
C VAL A 179 19.44 -25.65 25.43
N GLY A 180 19.69 -25.24 26.67
CA GLY A 180 21.02 -25.08 27.25
C GLY A 180 21.62 -23.68 27.09
N GLU A 181 21.01 -22.78 26.32
CA GLU A 181 21.43 -21.38 26.20
C GLU A 181 20.91 -20.52 27.35
N MET A 182 21.60 -19.41 27.62
CA MET A 182 21.18 -18.41 28.59
C MET A 182 20.16 -17.47 27.96
N ALA A 183 18.95 -17.45 28.50
CA ALA A 183 17.96 -16.43 28.19
C ALA A 183 18.09 -15.25 29.16
N ALA A 184 18.24 -14.04 28.65
CA ALA A 184 18.36 -12.82 29.46
C ALA A 184 17.94 -11.59 28.66
N ALA A 185 17.26 -10.63 29.31
CA ALA A 185 16.99 -9.32 28.70
C ALA A 185 18.28 -8.57 28.34
N PRO A 186 18.34 -7.81 27.22
CA PRO A 186 17.23 -7.42 26.37
C PRO A 186 16.96 -8.37 25.18
N MET A 187 17.53 -9.57 25.15
CA MET A 187 17.35 -10.49 24.03
C MET A 187 15.97 -11.16 24.09
N PRO A 188 15.21 -11.15 22.98
CA PRO A 188 13.94 -11.85 22.92
C PRO A 188 14.17 -13.37 22.96
N VAL A 189 13.26 -14.09 23.60
CA VAL A 189 13.25 -15.54 23.65
C VAL A 189 12.39 -16.11 22.53
N VAL A 190 11.20 -15.54 22.31
CA VAL A 190 10.28 -15.95 21.25
C VAL A 190 9.59 -14.74 20.65
N ARG A 191 9.11 -14.89 19.42
CA ARG A 191 8.21 -13.95 18.76
C ARG A 191 6.88 -14.61 18.48
N VAL A 192 5.79 -13.98 18.96
CA VAL A 192 4.41 -14.37 18.69
C VAL A 192 3.78 -13.28 17.85
N VAL A 193 3.07 -13.67 16.79
CA VAL A 193 2.43 -12.77 15.82
C VAL A 193 0.96 -13.14 15.69
N ASP A 194 0.09 -12.17 15.81
CA ASP A 194 -1.33 -12.33 15.50
C ASP A 194 -1.55 -12.09 14.00
N LEU A 195 -2.10 -13.09 13.32
CA LEU A 195 -2.43 -13.04 11.90
C LEU A 195 -3.94 -12.91 11.64
N SER A 196 -4.75 -12.72 12.68
CA SER A 196 -6.21 -12.64 12.57
C SER A 196 -6.71 -11.26 12.11
N ASP A 197 -6.04 -10.18 12.54
CA ASP A 197 -6.37 -8.80 12.16
C ASP A 197 -5.20 -8.15 11.43
N LEU A 198 -5.13 -8.43 10.13
CA LEU A 198 -4.15 -7.81 9.25
C LEU A 198 -4.77 -6.60 8.56
N TYR A 199 -3.97 -5.57 8.39
CA TYR A 199 -4.35 -4.38 7.64
C TYR A 199 -3.17 -3.86 6.82
N ILE A 200 -3.44 -3.02 5.82
CA ILE A 200 -2.40 -2.34 5.07
C ILE A 200 -2.28 -0.91 5.59
N ARG A 201 -1.07 -0.52 5.94
CA ARG A 201 -0.73 0.88 6.13
C ARG A 201 -0.06 1.41 4.87
N ALA A 202 -0.68 2.42 4.26
CA ALA A 202 -0.17 3.12 3.09
C ALA A 202 -0.06 4.61 3.40
N SER A 203 0.88 5.30 2.76
CA SER A 203 1.02 6.75 2.91
C SER A 203 0.74 7.41 1.56
N VAL A 204 -0.21 8.35 1.54
CA VAL A 204 -0.62 9.09 0.36
C VAL A 204 -0.19 10.55 0.48
N SER A 205 0.19 11.18 -0.64
CA SER A 205 0.54 12.60 -0.67
C SER A 205 -0.62 13.48 -0.17
N ASP A 206 -0.30 14.59 0.51
CA ASP A 206 -1.24 15.62 0.96
C ASP A 206 -2.09 16.20 -0.18
N HIS A 207 -1.61 16.13 -1.42
CA HIS A 207 -2.38 16.48 -2.63
C HIS A 207 -3.71 15.73 -2.73
N TYR A 208 -3.75 14.48 -2.29
CA TYR A 208 -4.94 13.63 -2.31
C TYR A 208 -5.78 13.72 -1.03
N ALA A 209 -5.44 14.61 -0.08
CA ALA A 209 -6.12 14.71 1.22
C ALA A 209 -7.65 14.91 1.10
N GLY A 210 -8.08 15.64 0.05
CA GLY A 210 -9.51 15.86 -0.23
C GLY A 210 -10.18 14.75 -1.04
N ALA A 211 -9.40 13.84 -1.63
CA ALA A 211 -9.89 12.78 -2.50
C ALA A 211 -10.00 11.43 -1.80
N VAL A 212 -9.51 11.30 -0.55
CA VAL A 212 -9.54 10.06 0.24
C VAL A 212 -10.49 10.17 1.42
N SER A 213 -11.29 9.15 1.65
CA SER A 213 -12.23 9.09 2.77
C SER A 213 -12.39 7.67 3.33
N ALA A 214 -12.77 7.56 4.59
CA ALA A 214 -13.10 6.26 5.18
C ALA A 214 -14.31 5.64 4.48
N GLY A 215 -14.29 4.33 4.29
CA GLY A 215 -15.31 3.58 3.54
C GLY A 215 -15.14 3.59 2.01
N GLN A 216 -14.17 4.34 1.48
CA GLN A 216 -13.89 4.40 0.05
C GLN A 216 -13.36 3.05 -0.45
N PRO A 217 -13.89 2.53 -1.57
CA PRO A 217 -13.44 1.26 -2.13
C PRO A 217 -12.02 1.35 -2.67
N VAL A 218 -11.26 0.28 -2.44
CA VAL A 218 -9.89 0.15 -2.92
C VAL A 218 -9.66 -1.25 -3.46
N ARG A 219 -8.79 -1.36 -4.44
CA ARG A 219 -8.29 -2.63 -4.95
C ARG A 219 -6.85 -2.82 -4.54
N ILE A 220 -6.57 -3.95 -3.92
CA ILE A 220 -5.25 -4.28 -3.37
C ILE A 220 -4.60 -5.32 -4.28
N GLU A 221 -3.39 -5.06 -4.70
CA GLU A 221 -2.55 -5.98 -5.43
C GLU A 221 -1.30 -6.30 -4.61
N THR A 222 -1.10 -7.58 -4.34
CA THR A 222 0.03 -8.09 -3.56
C THR A 222 0.69 -9.23 -4.31
N HIS A 223 2.01 -9.32 -4.26
CA HIS A 223 2.73 -10.37 -4.95
C HIS A 223 2.28 -11.78 -4.48
N GLY A 224 1.89 -12.62 -5.43
CA GLY A 224 1.49 -14.00 -5.17
C GLY A 224 0.06 -14.21 -4.67
N LEU A 225 -0.74 -13.15 -4.55
CA LEU A 225 -2.17 -13.23 -4.23
C LEU A 225 -3.02 -12.68 -5.38
N ALA A 226 -4.25 -13.17 -5.50
CA ALA A 226 -5.22 -12.55 -6.39
C ALA A 226 -5.55 -11.13 -5.89
N PRO A 227 -5.93 -10.21 -6.80
CA PRO A 227 -6.39 -8.88 -6.39
C PRO A 227 -7.55 -8.97 -5.39
N ILE A 228 -7.50 -8.14 -4.36
CA ILE A 228 -8.46 -8.12 -3.25
C ILE A 228 -9.20 -6.79 -3.30
N GLU A 229 -10.52 -6.86 -3.33
CA GLU A 229 -11.37 -5.69 -3.14
C GLU A 229 -11.57 -5.43 -1.64
N SER A 230 -11.39 -4.19 -1.22
CA SER A 230 -11.51 -3.79 0.16
C SER A 230 -11.92 -2.32 0.28
N GLN A 231 -11.78 -1.74 1.47
CA GLN A 231 -12.10 -0.34 1.74
C GLN A 231 -11.10 0.30 2.69
N ILE A 232 -11.04 1.62 2.65
CA ILE A 232 -10.25 2.41 3.58
C ILE A 232 -10.94 2.37 4.94
N ARG A 233 -10.30 1.76 5.95
CA ARG A 233 -10.77 1.73 7.35
C ARG A 233 -10.68 3.12 7.97
N ARG A 234 -9.55 3.79 7.74
CA ARG A 234 -9.24 5.09 8.38
C ARG A 234 -8.30 5.92 7.53
N VAL A 235 -8.57 7.22 7.48
CA VAL A 235 -7.66 8.25 6.95
C VAL A 235 -7.07 9.00 8.13
N GLY A 236 -5.75 9.16 8.15
CA GLY A 236 -5.04 9.94 9.14
C GLY A 236 -5.48 11.41 9.09
N GLN A 237 -5.51 12.06 10.24
CA GLN A 237 -5.86 13.48 10.35
C GLN A 237 -4.64 14.37 10.58
N TYR A 238 -3.46 13.82 10.34
CA TYR A 238 -2.18 14.51 10.51
C TYR A 238 -1.34 14.31 9.27
N ILE A 239 -0.79 15.40 8.75
CA ILE A 239 0.16 15.38 7.64
C ILE A 239 1.56 15.28 8.22
N GLU A 240 2.27 14.21 7.89
CA GLU A 240 3.67 14.04 8.29
C GLU A 240 4.53 15.09 7.57
N ALA A 241 5.13 15.98 8.35
CA ALA A 241 5.85 17.12 7.81
C ALA A 241 7.10 16.75 7.01
N ALA A 242 7.70 15.59 7.32
CA ALA A 242 8.95 15.15 6.70
C ALA A 242 8.78 14.77 5.22
N ASN A 243 7.65 14.14 4.85
CA ASN A 243 7.39 13.62 3.53
C ASN A 243 6.08 14.11 2.90
N ARG A 244 5.34 14.99 3.59
CA ARG A 244 4.06 15.52 3.13
C ARG A 244 3.03 14.44 2.80
N THR A 245 2.89 13.44 3.68
CA THR A 245 1.94 12.34 3.48
C THR A 245 0.92 12.23 4.61
N ILE A 246 -0.19 11.58 4.29
CA ILE A 246 -1.26 11.19 5.22
C ILE A 246 -1.31 9.66 5.24
N ASP A 247 -1.41 9.08 6.43
CA ASP A 247 -1.51 7.64 6.58
C ASP A 247 -2.93 7.15 6.30
N LEU A 248 -3.02 6.11 5.49
CA LEU A 248 -4.23 5.33 5.25
C LEU A 248 -4.10 3.97 5.94
N THR A 249 -5.18 3.54 6.58
CA THR A 249 -5.33 2.16 7.06
C THR A 249 -6.42 1.50 6.23
N ILE A 250 -6.09 0.38 5.58
CA ILE A 250 -6.97 -0.34 4.68
C ILE A 250 -7.19 -1.73 5.25
N ASP A 251 -8.45 -2.18 5.28
CA ASP A 251 -8.80 -3.52 5.76
C ASP A 251 -8.20 -4.60 4.86
N LEU A 252 -7.80 -5.71 5.47
CA LEU A 252 -7.60 -6.96 4.76
C LEU A 252 -8.67 -7.95 5.22
N PRO A 253 -9.38 -8.61 4.30
CA PRO A 253 -10.38 -9.61 4.66
C PRO A 253 -9.76 -10.75 5.50
N GLU A 254 -10.51 -11.22 6.49
CA GLU A 254 -10.09 -12.37 7.29
C GLU A 254 -9.75 -13.59 6.42
N GLY A 255 -8.73 -14.33 6.82
CA GLY A 255 -8.27 -15.50 6.07
C GLY A 255 -7.41 -15.19 4.85
N THR A 256 -7.09 -13.92 4.59
CA THR A 256 -6.11 -13.55 3.57
C THR A 256 -4.74 -14.12 3.97
N ARG A 257 -4.11 -14.86 3.05
CA ARG A 257 -2.77 -15.44 3.26
C ARG A 257 -1.65 -14.40 3.09
N ALA A 258 -1.85 -13.22 3.65
CA ALA A 258 -0.83 -12.19 3.69
C ALA A 258 0.03 -12.35 4.94
N LEU A 259 1.28 -11.93 4.85
CA LEU A 259 2.20 -11.91 5.98
C LEU A 259 2.56 -10.47 6.34
N PRO A 260 2.77 -10.15 7.62
CA PRO A 260 3.27 -8.84 8.03
C PRO A 260 4.54 -8.45 7.26
N ASN A 261 4.66 -7.18 6.92
CA ASN A 261 5.71 -6.57 6.10
C ASN A 261 5.66 -6.93 4.59
N MET A 262 4.67 -7.66 4.11
CA MET A 262 4.46 -7.77 2.65
C MET A 262 4.10 -6.40 2.08
N VAL A 263 4.69 -6.08 0.92
CA VAL A 263 4.37 -4.88 0.16
C VAL A 263 3.10 -5.11 -0.64
N ALA A 264 2.20 -4.14 -0.60
CA ALA A 264 0.97 -4.12 -1.37
C ALA A 264 0.86 -2.82 -2.17
N THR A 265 0.34 -2.90 -3.38
CA THR A 265 -0.11 -1.74 -4.16
C THR A 265 -1.60 -1.59 -3.95
N VAL A 266 -2.01 -0.43 -3.48
CA VAL A 266 -3.43 -0.10 -3.24
C VAL A 266 -3.86 0.89 -4.30
N HIS A 267 -4.85 0.51 -5.11
CA HIS A 267 -5.50 1.38 -6.08
C HIS A 267 -6.72 2.02 -5.40
N VAL A 268 -6.64 3.32 -5.19
CA VAL A 268 -7.71 4.11 -4.57
C VAL A 268 -8.52 4.76 -5.67
N THR A 269 -9.82 4.46 -5.73
CA THR A 269 -10.73 5.08 -6.71
C THR A 269 -11.18 6.44 -6.17
N ASP A 270 -10.72 7.52 -6.78
CA ASP A 270 -11.04 8.90 -6.38
C ASP A 270 -12.20 9.51 -7.18
N LEU A 271 -12.50 8.98 -8.36
CA LEU A 271 -13.64 9.36 -9.16
C LEU A 271 -14.30 8.12 -9.76
N ALA A 272 -15.60 7.99 -9.59
CA ALA A 272 -16.43 6.98 -10.26
C ALA A 272 -17.72 7.63 -10.78
N LEU A 273 -17.93 7.53 -12.09
CA LEU A 273 -19.10 8.04 -12.80
C LEU A 273 -19.77 6.89 -13.56
N ASP A 274 -21.04 6.66 -13.31
CA ASP A 274 -21.78 5.58 -14.00
C ASP A 274 -22.03 5.90 -15.48
N SER A 275 -22.06 7.19 -15.83
CA SER A 275 -22.33 7.68 -17.18
C SER A 275 -21.50 8.91 -17.48
N ALA A 276 -20.43 8.73 -18.23
CA ALA A 276 -19.53 9.80 -18.66
C ALA A 276 -19.11 9.61 -20.10
N LEU A 277 -18.77 10.70 -20.79
CA LEU A 277 -18.15 10.64 -22.11
C LEU A 277 -16.64 10.54 -21.94
N ALA A 278 -16.05 9.46 -22.42
CA ALA A 278 -14.60 9.28 -22.37
C ALA A 278 -14.06 8.74 -23.70
N LEU A 279 -12.96 9.31 -24.13
CA LEU A 279 -12.28 8.97 -25.38
C LEU A 279 -10.88 8.40 -25.11
N PRO A 280 -10.31 7.60 -26.03
CA PRO A 280 -8.88 7.34 -25.99
C PRO A 280 -8.11 8.67 -25.98
N SER A 281 -7.20 8.85 -25.02
CA SER A 281 -6.45 10.11 -24.84
C SER A 281 -5.66 10.53 -26.10
N ALA A 282 -5.27 9.55 -26.91
CA ALA A 282 -4.56 9.78 -28.20
C ALA A 282 -5.41 10.54 -29.24
N LEU A 283 -6.73 10.64 -29.07
CA LEU A 283 -7.62 11.37 -30.01
C LEU A 283 -7.74 12.85 -29.68
N VAL A 284 -7.44 13.24 -28.46
CA VAL A 284 -7.42 14.63 -28.05
C VAL A 284 -6.12 15.26 -28.50
N GLN A 285 -6.23 16.35 -29.25
CA GLN A 285 -5.13 17.14 -29.78
C GLN A 285 -5.11 18.52 -29.13
N GLN A 286 -3.96 19.16 -29.13
CA GLN A 286 -3.79 20.51 -28.61
C GLN A 286 -3.35 21.46 -29.73
N ASP A 287 -3.95 22.63 -29.82
CA ASP A 287 -3.59 23.64 -30.80
C ASP A 287 -2.46 24.58 -30.29
N ALA A 288 -2.08 25.53 -31.12
CA ALA A 288 -1.02 26.51 -30.80
C ALA A 288 -1.35 27.41 -29.59
N ASN A 289 -2.62 27.52 -29.23
CA ASN A 289 -3.09 28.30 -28.10
C ASN A 289 -3.28 27.42 -26.85
N ALA A 290 -2.80 26.18 -26.85
CA ALA A 290 -2.99 25.19 -25.82
C ALA A 290 -4.46 24.79 -25.57
N GLN A 291 -5.35 25.00 -26.56
CA GLN A 291 -6.74 24.55 -26.50
C GLN A 291 -6.84 23.09 -26.95
N GLU A 292 -7.51 22.27 -26.16
CA GLU A 292 -7.76 20.88 -26.47
C GLU A 292 -8.94 20.71 -27.40
N TYR A 293 -8.80 19.84 -28.39
CA TYR A 293 -9.83 19.61 -29.36
C TYR A 293 -9.80 18.18 -29.91
N VAL A 294 -10.92 17.78 -30.49
CA VAL A 294 -11.06 16.56 -31.28
C VAL A 294 -11.65 16.88 -32.65
N TYR A 295 -11.44 16.01 -33.61
CA TYR A 295 -12.15 16.12 -34.89
C TYR A 295 -13.42 15.29 -34.84
N VAL A 296 -14.59 15.98 -35.10
CA VAL A 296 -15.92 15.37 -35.20
C VAL A 296 -16.32 15.35 -36.66
N LEU A 297 -16.90 14.25 -37.11
CA LEU A 297 -17.47 14.14 -38.44
C LEU A 297 -18.87 14.78 -38.45
N ARG A 298 -19.03 15.89 -39.17
CA ARG A 298 -20.32 16.57 -39.44
C ARG A 298 -20.67 16.45 -40.94
N GLY A 299 -21.59 15.53 -41.24
CA GLY A 299 -21.88 15.18 -42.65
C GLY A 299 -20.67 14.46 -43.27
N ASP A 300 -20.03 15.09 -44.29
CA ASP A 300 -18.84 14.61 -44.97
C ASP A 300 -17.55 15.40 -44.63
N LYS A 301 -17.62 16.27 -43.58
CA LYS A 301 -16.50 17.15 -43.20
C LYS A 301 -15.96 16.83 -41.82
N ALA A 302 -14.65 16.90 -41.65
CA ALA A 302 -13.98 16.94 -40.38
C ALA A 302 -14.14 18.35 -39.79
N THR A 303 -14.68 18.44 -38.59
CA THR A 303 -14.88 19.73 -37.89
C THR A 303 -14.10 19.69 -36.59
N LYS A 304 -13.25 20.70 -36.37
CA LYS A 304 -12.53 20.90 -35.10
C LYS A 304 -13.55 21.26 -34.03
N GLN A 305 -13.67 20.42 -33.02
CA GLN A 305 -14.52 20.64 -31.85
C GLN A 305 -13.62 20.82 -30.62
N ILE A 306 -13.70 22.02 -30.03
CA ILE A 306 -13.00 22.30 -28.76
C ILE A 306 -13.69 21.50 -27.67
N VAL A 307 -12.89 20.89 -26.77
CA VAL A 307 -13.36 20.09 -25.66
C VAL A 307 -12.66 20.54 -24.38
N GLU A 308 -13.37 20.41 -23.27
CA GLU A 308 -12.77 20.48 -21.94
C GLU A 308 -12.57 19.05 -21.42
N THR A 309 -11.36 18.75 -21.03
CA THR A 309 -10.99 17.41 -20.59
C THR A 309 -10.74 17.36 -19.10
N GLY A 310 -11.10 16.25 -18.49
CA GLY A 310 -10.86 15.96 -17.08
C GLY A 310 -9.73 14.93 -16.89
N MET A 311 -9.95 14.02 -15.96
CA MET A 311 -8.97 13.02 -15.56
C MET A 311 -8.73 11.97 -16.66
N VAL A 312 -7.51 11.44 -16.66
CA VAL A 312 -7.10 10.34 -17.56
C VAL A 312 -7.02 9.05 -16.75
N SER A 313 -7.70 8.00 -17.20
CA SER A 313 -7.69 6.68 -16.60
C SER A 313 -7.60 5.60 -17.69
N GLU A 314 -6.71 4.63 -17.52
CA GLU A 314 -6.53 3.49 -18.43
C GLU A 314 -6.39 3.88 -19.92
N GLY A 315 -5.71 5.00 -20.19
CA GLY A 315 -5.52 5.52 -21.54
C GLY A 315 -6.75 6.21 -22.15
N ARG A 316 -7.83 6.38 -21.39
CA ARG A 316 -9.02 7.17 -21.73
C ARG A 316 -9.03 8.47 -20.96
N ILE A 317 -9.47 9.53 -21.60
CA ILE A 317 -9.63 10.86 -21.01
C ILE A 317 -11.12 11.18 -20.88
N LEU A 318 -11.52 11.66 -19.71
CA LEU A 318 -12.86 12.16 -19.46
C LEU A 318 -13.09 13.44 -20.26
N ILE A 319 -14.22 13.55 -20.92
CA ILE A 319 -14.66 14.78 -21.60
C ILE A 319 -15.74 15.42 -20.73
N GLU A 320 -15.44 16.59 -20.18
CA GLU A 320 -16.34 17.31 -19.30
C GLU A 320 -17.32 18.19 -20.14
N GLU A 321 -16.77 18.86 -21.15
CA GLU A 321 -17.58 19.70 -22.05
C GLU A 321 -17.14 19.59 -23.52
N GLY A 322 -18.02 19.96 -24.46
CA GLY A 322 -17.69 20.10 -25.87
C GLY A 322 -18.18 18.96 -26.76
N LEU A 323 -18.59 17.80 -26.22
CA LEU A 323 -19.18 16.70 -26.99
C LEU A 323 -20.56 16.31 -26.49
N GLN A 324 -21.34 15.73 -27.38
CA GLN A 324 -22.66 15.19 -27.06
C GLN A 324 -22.69 13.67 -27.29
N PRO A 325 -23.54 12.93 -26.55
CA PRO A 325 -23.79 11.52 -26.81
C PRO A 325 -24.19 11.30 -28.28
N GLY A 326 -23.49 10.36 -28.95
CA GLY A 326 -23.72 10.05 -30.35
C GLY A 326 -22.87 10.86 -31.36
N ASP A 327 -22.06 11.83 -30.91
CA ASP A 327 -21.09 12.51 -31.78
C ASP A 327 -20.10 11.49 -32.37
N ARG A 328 -19.78 11.66 -33.64
CA ARG A 328 -18.87 10.77 -34.37
C ARG A 328 -17.47 11.38 -34.39
N VAL A 329 -16.62 10.95 -33.47
CA VAL A 329 -15.22 11.40 -33.36
C VAL A 329 -14.34 10.61 -34.34
N ILE A 330 -13.43 11.29 -35.02
CA ILE A 330 -12.49 10.69 -35.95
C ILE A 330 -11.42 9.98 -35.12
N ASP A 331 -11.36 8.65 -35.21
CA ASP A 331 -10.43 7.79 -34.47
C ASP A 331 -9.19 7.43 -35.25
N ARG A 332 -9.30 7.27 -36.57
CA ARG A 332 -8.20 6.99 -37.47
C ARG A 332 -8.03 8.09 -38.51
N GLY A 333 -6.81 8.58 -38.63
CA GLY A 333 -6.48 9.66 -39.57
C GLY A 333 -6.72 11.08 -39.04
N ALA A 334 -7.08 11.23 -37.75
CA ALA A 334 -7.28 12.52 -37.09
C ALA A 334 -6.11 13.51 -37.23
N SER A 335 -4.87 13.01 -37.25
CA SER A 335 -3.67 13.85 -37.44
C SER A 335 -3.41 14.32 -38.89
N ARG A 336 -4.20 13.85 -39.83
CA ARG A 336 -4.05 14.16 -41.30
C ARG A 336 -5.13 15.07 -41.82
N VAL A 337 -6.14 15.35 -41.05
CA VAL A 337 -7.28 16.19 -41.44
C VAL A 337 -7.10 17.60 -40.93
N VAL A 338 -7.69 18.57 -41.67
CA VAL A 338 -7.74 19.96 -41.28
C VAL A 338 -9.23 20.35 -41.05
N ASP A 339 -9.46 21.39 -40.28
CA ASP A 339 -10.80 21.87 -40.01
C ASP A 339 -11.55 22.25 -41.31
N GLY A 340 -12.76 21.74 -41.46
CA GLY A 340 -13.62 21.93 -42.63
C GLY A 340 -13.26 21.03 -43.82
N GLU A 341 -12.24 20.19 -43.78
CA GLU A 341 -11.81 19.27 -44.84
C GLU A 341 -12.90 18.20 -45.10
N ARG A 342 -13.17 17.95 -46.41
CA ARG A 342 -13.98 16.80 -46.78
C ARG A 342 -13.22 15.50 -46.65
N VAL A 343 -13.83 14.53 -46.01
CA VAL A 343 -13.20 13.23 -45.72
C VAL A 343 -14.04 12.07 -46.26
N ALA A 344 -13.37 10.95 -46.54
CA ALA A 344 -14.04 9.72 -46.92
C ALA A 344 -13.93 8.72 -45.74
N LEU A 345 -15.04 8.04 -45.46
CA LEU A 345 -15.02 7.01 -44.41
C LEU A 345 -14.22 5.79 -44.87
N ILE A 346 -13.47 5.22 -43.98
CA ILE A 346 -12.89 3.88 -44.15
C ILE A 346 -14.06 2.92 -43.90
N GLU A 347 -14.46 2.15 -44.91
CA GLU A 347 -15.36 1.04 -44.71
C GLU A 347 -14.70 0.03 -43.77
N SER A 348 -15.38 -0.35 -42.69
CA SER A 348 -14.88 -1.28 -41.66
C SER A 348 -14.97 -2.72 -42.13
#